data_3251496fe7e3b00386170ee872822945
#
_entry.id   3251496fe7e3b00386170ee872822945
#
_cell.length_a   1.000
_cell.length_b   1.000
_cell.length_c   1.000
_cell.angle_alpha   90.00
_cell.angle_beta   90.00
_cell.angle_gamma   90.00
#
_symmetry.space_group_name_H-M   'P 1'
#
loop_
_entity.id
_entity.type
_entity.pdbx_description
1 polymer ?
#
loop_
_entity_poly.entity_id
_entity_poly.type
_entity_poly.pdbx_seq_one_letter_code
_entity_poly.pdbx_strand_id
1 'polypeptide(L)'
;MKACGISVQDYVLEQLASSYSVLSQDEKKLGVCLIDLGGGTSDVAIFMDDSISHTINIPVGGDHVTNDIARAIQTPTAQAEELKKKYGCASSSLTSEGEKISTPSINGRSDKVFSRQALADVIEHRYAEIFQMIRQRLEINDLSQYLPAGIVLTGGASKI
;
A
#
# COMPACT_ATOMS: atom_id res chain seq x y z
N MET A 1 -19.09 7.39 17.73
CA MET A 1 -18.38 7.41 19.03
C MET A 1 -19.29 7.83 20.19
N LYS A 2 -20.00 8.94 20.15
CA LYS A 2 -20.97 9.30 21.24
C LYS A 2 -22.00 8.20 21.54
N ALA A 3 -22.51 7.50 20.53
CA ALA A 3 -23.44 6.39 20.69
C ALA A 3 -22.83 5.17 21.41
N CYS A 4 -21.50 5.07 21.46
CA CYS A 4 -20.76 4.02 22.16
C CYS A 4 -20.26 4.47 23.55
N GLY A 5 -20.70 5.63 24.03
CA GLY A 5 -20.28 6.19 25.32
C GLY A 5 -18.83 6.72 25.35
N ILE A 6 -18.21 6.89 24.19
CA ILE A 6 -16.82 7.37 24.07
C ILE A 6 -16.83 8.89 23.88
N SER A 7 -16.09 9.59 24.74
CA SER A 7 -15.83 11.02 24.63
C SER A 7 -14.59 11.24 23.76
N VAL A 8 -14.73 12.00 22.68
CA VAL A 8 -13.62 12.39 21.81
C VAL A 8 -13.10 13.73 22.30
N GLN A 9 -11.83 13.77 22.67
CA GLN A 9 -11.16 15.00 23.14
C GLN A 9 -10.59 15.82 21.98
N ASP A 10 -10.06 15.14 20.95
CA ASP A 10 -9.46 15.80 19.80
C ASP A 10 -9.51 14.93 18.55
N TYR A 11 -9.25 15.55 17.37
CA TYR A 11 -9.16 14.88 16.08
C TYR A 11 -7.79 15.16 15.47
N VAL A 12 -7.10 14.11 15.05
CA VAL A 12 -5.82 14.21 14.36
C VAL A 12 -5.96 13.60 12.97
N LEU A 13 -5.43 14.29 11.96
CA LEU A 13 -5.36 13.74 10.61
C LEU A 13 -4.43 12.53 10.59
N GLU A 14 -4.86 11.44 9.95
CA GLU A 14 -4.11 10.17 9.92
C GLU A 14 -2.69 10.36 9.39
N GLN A 15 -2.53 11.06 8.27
CA GLN A 15 -1.22 11.33 7.67
C GLN A 15 -0.30 12.13 8.60
N LEU A 16 -0.86 13.03 9.42
CA LEU A 16 -0.10 13.76 10.42
C LEU A 16 0.38 12.80 11.53
N ALA A 17 -0.48 11.93 12.01
CA ALA A 17 -0.13 10.93 13.02
C ALA A 17 0.96 9.98 12.51
N SER A 18 0.83 9.44 11.30
CA SER A 18 1.81 8.58 10.65
C SER A 18 3.16 9.30 10.50
N SER A 19 3.15 10.59 10.16
CA SER A 19 4.37 11.38 9.97
C SER A 19 5.25 11.47 11.20
N TYR A 20 4.65 11.50 12.40
CA TYR A 20 5.44 11.53 13.66
C TYR A 20 6.22 10.24 13.91
N SER A 21 5.80 9.14 13.31
CA SER A 21 6.44 7.83 13.49
C SER A 21 7.54 7.55 12.48
N VAL A 22 7.45 8.14 11.28
CA VAL A 22 8.29 7.72 10.13
C VAL A 22 9.10 8.84 9.49
N LEU A 23 8.80 10.11 9.74
CA LEU A 23 9.53 11.25 9.17
C LEU A 23 10.38 11.95 10.23
N SER A 24 11.60 12.28 9.83
CA SER A 24 12.46 13.19 10.61
C SER A 24 12.03 14.65 10.46
N GLN A 25 12.46 15.50 11.39
CA GLN A 25 12.22 16.95 11.30
C GLN A 25 12.88 17.58 10.07
N ASP A 26 14.06 17.09 9.69
CA ASP A 26 14.77 17.61 8.54
C ASP A 26 14.05 17.29 7.22
N GLU A 27 13.50 16.07 7.07
CA GLU A 27 12.66 15.71 5.93
C GLU A 27 11.42 16.59 5.81
N LYS A 28 10.73 16.85 6.93
CA LYS A 28 9.54 17.72 6.96
C LYS A 28 9.86 19.16 6.58
N LYS A 29 11.04 19.66 6.96
CA LYS A 29 11.48 21.01 6.61
C LYS A 29 11.91 21.12 5.15
N LEU A 30 12.67 20.13 4.67
CA LEU A 30 13.20 20.15 3.31
C LEU A 30 12.13 19.93 2.24
N GLY A 31 11.11 19.17 2.56
CA GLY A 31 10.05 18.79 1.63
C GLY A 31 10.08 17.29 1.31
N VAL A 32 9.05 16.57 1.75
CA VAL A 32 8.93 15.11 1.63
C VAL A 32 7.49 14.73 1.30
N CYS A 33 7.34 13.68 0.51
CA CYS A 33 6.06 13.03 0.26
C CYS A 33 5.95 11.78 1.14
N LEU A 34 4.97 11.76 2.04
CA LEU A 34 4.58 10.58 2.80
C LEU A 34 3.44 9.88 2.06
N ILE A 35 3.61 8.58 1.78
CA ILE A 35 2.58 7.72 1.19
C ILE A 35 2.24 6.63 2.19
N ASP A 36 1.03 6.66 2.73
CA ASP A 36 0.48 5.64 3.62
C ASP A 36 -0.35 4.65 2.79
N LEU A 37 0.19 3.44 2.59
CA LEU A 37 -0.46 2.38 1.83
C LEU A 37 -1.30 1.52 2.79
N GLY A 38 -2.55 1.91 2.97
CA GLY A 38 -3.53 1.19 3.79
C GLY A 38 -4.15 -0.02 3.09
N GLY A 39 -5.18 -0.59 3.71
CA GLY A 39 -5.98 -1.67 3.12
C GLY A 39 -6.87 -1.17 1.98
N GLY A 40 -7.74 -0.22 2.26
CA GLY A 40 -8.72 0.31 1.31
C GLY A 40 -8.26 1.53 0.52
N THR A 41 -7.35 2.32 1.08
CA THR A 41 -6.89 3.60 0.54
C THR A 41 -5.37 3.70 0.51
N SER A 42 -4.87 4.60 -0.32
CA SER A 42 -3.50 5.10 -0.29
C SER A 42 -3.55 6.60 -0.05
N ASP A 43 -3.02 7.03 1.08
CA ASP A 43 -3.11 8.41 1.53
C ASP A 43 -1.75 9.07 1.39
N VAL A 44 -1.72 10.20 0.68
CA VAL A 44 -0.51 10.95 0.37
C VAL A 44 -0.55 12.28 1.09
N ALA A 45 0.54 12.63 1.78
CA ALA A 45 0.73 13.94 2.38
C ALA A 45 2.09 14.52 1.98
N ILE A 46 2.10 15.80 1.62
CA ILE A 46 3.32 16.53 1.31
C ILE A 46 3.59 17.48 2.46
N PHE A 47 4.78 17.34 3.03
CA PHE A 47 5.29 18.21 4.07
C PHE A 47 6.30 19.18 3.50
N MET A 48 6.23 20.43 3.94
CA MET A 48 7.16 21.51 3.65
C MET A 48 7.18 22.46 4.84
N ASP A 49 8.34 23.02 5.15
CA ASP A 49 8.49 23.98 6.26
C ASP A 49 7.85 23.49 7.56
N ASP A 50 8.05 22.19 7.86
CA ASP A 50 7.54 21.48 9.04
C ASP A 50 6.00 21.37 9.12
N SER A 51 5.29 21.61 8.03
CA SER A 51 3.83 21.61 7.97
C SER A 51 3.32 20.77 6.79
N ILE A 52 2.08 20.25 6.90
CA ILE A 52 1.39 19.63 5.78
C ILE A 52 0.98 20.73 4.79
N SER A 53 1.51 20.63 3.57
CA SER A 53 1.17 21.53 2.47
C SER A 53 -0.01 21.00 1.65
N HIS A 54 -0.01 19.71 1.33
CA HIS A 54 -1.04 19.08 0.49
C HIS A 54 -1.36 17.67 0.99
N THR A 55 -2.61 17.26 0.77
CA THR A 55 -3.05 15.88 0.98
C THR A 55 -3.82 15.36 -0.23
N ILE A 56 -3.60 14.10 -0.58
CA ILE A 56 -4.29 13.41 -1.66
C ILE A 56 -4.76 12.06 -1.12
N ASN A 57 -6.00 11.70 -1.40
CA ASN A 57 -6.54 10.37 -1.10
C ASN A 57 -6.79 9.62 -2.41
N ILE A 58 -6.35 8.37 -2.47
CA ILE A 58 -6.58 7.46 -3.59
C ILE A 58 -7.34 6.26 -3.04
N PRO A 59 -8.55 5.96 -3.54
CA PRO A 59 -9.40 4.89 -3.02
C PRO A 59 -8.96 3.49 -3.52
N VAL A 60 -7.65 3.24 -3.47
CA VAL A 60 -7.03 1.95 -3.82
C VAL A 60 -5.95 1.63 -2.81
N GLY A 61 -5.88 0.40 -2.34
CA GLY A 61 -4.89 -0.06 -1.35
C GLY A 61 -4.69 -1.57 -1.39
N GLY A 62 -4.16 -2.12 -0.31
CA GLY A 62 -3.78 -3.53 -0.19
C GLY A 62 -4.91 -4.54 -0.40
N ASP A 63 -6.16 -4.18 -0.14
CA ASP A 63 -7.34 -5.04 -0.35
C ASP A 63 -7.61 -5.25 -1.84
N HIS A 64 -7.26 -4.28 -2.68
CA HIS A 64 -7.34 -4.42 -4.13
C HIS A 64 -6.33 -5.45 -4.63
N VAL A 65 -5.10 -5.43 -4.08
CA VAL A 65 -4.08 -6.47 -4.35
C VAL A 65 -4.60 -7.85 -3.95
N THR A 66 -5.20 -7.98 -2.76
CA THR A 66 -5.79 -9.22 -2.28
C THR A 66 -6.89 -9.73 -3.21
N ASN A 67 -7.76 -8.83 -3.66
CA ASN A 67 -8.85 -9.16 -4.58
C ASN A 67 -8.32 -9.62 -5.96
N ASP A 68 -7.25 -9.01 -6.46
CA ASP A 68 -6.62 -9.42 -7.72
C ASP A 68 -5.99 -10.82 -7.59
N ILE A 69 -5.31 -11.10 -6.48
CA ILE A 69 -4.79 -12.44 -6.18
C ILE A 69 -5.94 -13.45 -6.10
N ALA A 70 -7.02 -13.12 -5.38
CA ALA A 70 -8.17 -14.01 -5.24
C ALA A 70 -8.78 -14.39 -6.58
N ARG A 71 -8.88 -13.42 -7.51
CA ARG A 71 -9.39 -13.62 -8.87
C ARG A 71 -8.41 -14.42 -9.73
N ALA A 72 -7.13 -14.05 -9.73
CA ALA A 72 -6.11 -14.70 -10.57
C ALA A 72 -5.93 -16.18 -10.21
N ILE A 73 -5.89 -16.49 -8.92
CA ILE A 73 -5.68 -17.85 -8.42
C ILE A 73 -7.01 -18.61 -8.21
N GLN A 74 -8.16 -17.88 -8.26
CA GLN A 74 -9.48 -18.43 -7.95
C GLN A 74 -9.53 -19.07 -6.56
N THR A 75 -9.19 -18.30 -5.54
CA THR A 75 -9.16 -18.68 -4.13
C THR A 75 -9.98 -17.71 -3.29
N PRO A 76 -10.46 -18.08 -2.08
CA PRO A 76 -11.12 -17.14 -1.18
C PRO A 76 -10.23 -15.96 -0.84
N THR A 77 -10.84 -14.79 -0.62
CA THR A 77 -10.14 -13.55 -0.28
C THR A 77 -9.27 -13.70 0.98
N ALA A 78 -9.75 -14.41 2.00
CA ALA A 78 -8.96 -14.67 3.21
C ALA A 78 -7.67 -15.43 2.90
N GLN A 79 -7.74 -16.42 2.01
CA GLN A 79 -6.57 -17.20 1.59
C GLN A 79 -5.64 -16.39 0.68
N ALA A 80 -6.19 -15.55 -0.19
CA ALA A 80 -5.41 -14.62 -1.00
C ALA A 80 -4.62 -13.63 -0.13
N GLU A 81 -5.22 -13.16 0.97
CA GLU A 81 -4.56 -12.28 1.94
C GLU A 81 -3.38 -12.99 2.64
N GLU A 82 -3.56 -14.24 3.05
CA GLU A 82 -2.47 -15.06 3.62
C GLU A 82 -1.33 -15.28 2.63
N LEU A 83 -1.67 -15.57 1.36
CA LEU A 83 -0.67 -15.72 0.30
C LEU A 83 0.09 -14.42 0.05
N LYS A 84 -0.61 -13.29 0.01
CA LYS A 84 -0.03 -11.96 -0.12
C LYS A 84 0.98 -11.68 0.99
N LYS A 85 0.57 -11.89 2.25
CA LYS A 85 1.43 -11.62 3.43
C LYS A 85 2.65 -12.53 3.48
N LYS A 86 2.50 -13.79 3.11
CA LYS A 86 3.54 -14.80 3.28
C LYS A 86 4.53 -14.86 2.11
N TYR A 87 4.04 -14.67 0.90
CA TYR A 87 4.82 -14.92 -0.32
C TYR A 87 4.84 -13.69 -1.26
N GLY A 88 4.13 -12.63 -0.90
CA GLY A 88 4.04 -11.43 -1.73
C GLY A 88 5.40 -10.81 -2.03
N CYS A 89 5.50 -10.24 -3.21
CA CYS A 89 6.63 -9.44 -3.66
C CYS A 89 6.11 -8.46 -4.70
N ALA A 90 6.43 -7.18 -4.54
CA ALA A 90 5.97 -6.13 -5.43
C ALA A 90 6.79 -6.02 -6.73
N SER A 91 7.79 -6.90 -6.91
CA SER A 91 8.53 -7.03 -8.17
C SER A 91 8.80 -8.49 -8.48
N SER A 92 8.33 -8.94 -9.62
CA SER A 92 8.49 -10.33 -10.09
C SER A 92 9.97 -10.69 -10.35
N SER A 93 10.79 -9.70 -10.72
CA SER A 93 12.22 -9.87 -10.94
C SER A 93 13.02 -10.20 -9.66
N LEU A 94 12.45 -9.95 -8.48
CA LEU A 94 13.06 -10.28 -7.19
C LEU A 94 12.69 -11.67 -6.68
N THR A 95 11.85 -12.40 -7.43
CA THR A 95 11.44 -13.77 -7.08
C THR A 95 12.30 -14.79 -7.83
N SER A 96 12.60 -15.91 -7.14
CA SER A 96 13.38 -16.99 -7.76
C SER A 96 12.53 -17.81 -8.75
N GLU A 97 13.07 -18.06 -9.93
CA GLU A 97 12.47 -19.00 -10.87
C GLU A 97 12.38 -20.41 -10.24
N GLY A 98 11.20 -21.00 -10.32
CA GLY A 98 10.95 -22.36 -9.84
C GLY A 98 10.46 -22.47 -8.39
N GLU A 99 10.41 -21.40 -7.61
CA GLU A 99 9.75 -21.40 -6.30
C GLU A 99 8.24 -21.63 -6.47
N LYS A 100 7.74 -22.78 -5.95
CA LYS A 100 6.35 -23.16 -6.06
C LYS A 100 5.61 -22.92 -4.76
N ILE A 101 4.41 -22.40 -4.86
CA ILE A 101 3.48 -22.18 -3.76
C ILE A 101 2.32 -23.15 -3.95
N SER A 102 1.95 -23.86 -2.88
CA SER A 102 0.75 -24.68 -2.83
C SER A 102 -0.31 -23.98 -1.98
N THR A 103 -1.53 -23.97 -2.46
CA THR A 103 -2.69 -23.46 -1.72
C THR A 103 -3.78 -24.52 -1.69
N PRO A 104 -4.38 -24.78 -0.51
CA PRO A 104 -5.49 -25.71 -0.40
C PRO A 104 -6.63 -25.33 -1.35
N SER A 105 -7.19 -26.29 -2.03
CA SER A 105 -8.33 -26.06 -2.91
C SER A 105 -9.63 -26.03 -2.12
N ILE A 106 -10.60 -25.25 -2.61
CA ILE A 106 -11.96 -25.24 -2.10
C ILE A 106 -12.68 -26.48 -2.60
N ASN A 107 -13.54 -27.06 -1.74
CA ASN A 107 -14.47 -28.16 -2.10
C ASN A 107 -13.81 -29.51 -2.48
N GLY A 108 -12.70 -29.88 -1.82
CA GLY A 108 -12.11 -31.22 -2.00
C GLY A 108 -11.44 -31.46 -3.36
N ARG A 109 -11.20 -30.39 -4.12
CA ARG A 109 -10.33 -30.47 -5.31
C ARG A 109 -8.87 -30.55 -4.87
N SER A 110 -7.99 -31.06 -5.75
CA SER A 110 -6.55 -31.08 -5.51
C SER A 110 -5.99 -29.68 -5.25
N ASP A 111 -4.98 -29.58 -4.38
CA ASP A 111 -4.26 -28.36 -4.11
C ASP A 111 -3.77 -27.71 -5.41
N LYS A 112 -3.92 -26.38 -5.48
CA LYS A 112 -3.39 -25.62 -6.61
C LYS A 112 -1.92 -25.31 -6.37
N VAL A 113 -1.09 -25.59 -7.37
CA VAL A 113 0.33 -25.25 -7.36
C VAL A 113 0.60 -24.21 -8.44
N PHE A 114 1.25 -23.12 -8.06
CA PHE A 114 1.65 -22.05 -8.98
C PHE A 114 3.03 -21.50 -8.56
N SER A 115 3.68 -20.76 -9.46
CA SER A 115 4.98 -20.17 -9.14
C SER A 115 4.82 -18.90 -8.29
N ARG A 116 5.79 -18.65 -7.40
CA ARG A 116 5.86 -17.38 -6.64
C ARG A 116 5.96 -16.18 -7.57
N GLN A 117 6.65 -16.34 -8.70
CA GLN A 117 6.76 -15.30 -9.73
C GLN A 117 5.38 -14.93 -10.28
N ALA A 118 4.50 -15.88 -10.59
CA ALA A 118 3.14 -15.58 -11.05
C ALA A 118 2.32 -14.80 -10.01
N LEU A 119 2.53 -15.08 -8.72
CA LEU A 119 1.91 -14.28 -7.66
C LEU A 119 2.48 -12.86 -7.64
N ALA A 120 3.80 -12.73 -7.75
CA ALA A 120 4.48 -11.44 -7.78
C ALA A 120 4.06 -10.60 -9.00
N ASP A 121 3.89 -11.20 -10.16
CA ASP A 121 3.39 -10.51 -11.37
C ASP A 121 2.03 -9.84 -11.14
N VAL A 122 1.09 -10.55 -10.49
CA VAL A 122 -0.23 -9.99 -10.16
C VAL A 122 -0.09 -8.81 -9.20
N ILE A 123 0.75 -8.95 -8.18
CA ILE A 123 0.99 -7.91 -7.17
C ILE A 123 1.65 -6.68 -7.80
N GLU A 124 2.70 -6.87 -8.58
CA GLU A 124 3.47 -5.82 -9.27
C GLU A 124 2.56 -4.94 -10.14
N HIS A 125 1.67 -5.54 -10.92
CA HIS A 125 0.73 -4.79 -11.76
C HIS A 125 -0.16 -3.84 -10.94
N ARG A 126 -0.67 -4.29 -9.79
CA ARG A 126 -1.50 -3.45 -8.94
C ARG A 126 -0.70 -2.32 -8.27
N TYR A 127 0.51 -2.61 -7.80
CA TYR A 127 1.37 -1.56 -7.25
C TYR A 127 1.79 -0.55 -8.30
N ALA A 128 2.11 -0.98 -9.52
CA ALA A 128 2.40 -0.09 -10.63
C ALA A 128 1.22 0.87 -10.91
N GLU A 129 -0.01 0.36 -10.89
CA GLU A 129 -1.22 1.19 -11.06
C GLU A 129 -1.38 2.20 -9.91
N ILE A 130 -1.22 1.76 -8.65
CA ILE A 130 -1.31 2.67 -7.48
C ILE A 130 -0.29 3.80 -7.61
N PHE A 131 0.99 3.47 -7.87
CA PHE A 131 2.04 4.48 -8.01
C PHE A 131 1.86 5.37 -9.23
N GLN A 132 1.30 4.85 -10.32
CA GLN A 132 0.95 5.67 -11.48
C GLN A 132 -0.15 6.68 -11.15
N MET A 133 -1.18 6.28 -10.41
CA MET A 133 -2.23 7.20 -9.94
C MET A 133 -1.65 8.29 -9.03
N ILE A 134 -0.77 7.91 -8.08
CA ILE A 134 -0.09 8.87 -7.19
C ILE A 134 0.73 9.86 -8.02
N ARG A 135 1.56 9.34 -8.92
CA ARG A 135 2.39 10.16 -9.81
C ARG A 135 1.56 11.17 -10.61
N GLN A 136 0.48 10.73 -11.23
CA GLN A 136 -0.42 11.62 -11.98
C GLN A 136 -1.00 12.73 -11.10
N ARG A 137 -1.36 12.41 -9.84
CA ARG A 137 -1.87 13.42 -8.90
C ARG A 137 -0.80 14.45 -8.50
N LEU A 138 0.44 14.00 -8.31
CA LEU A 138 1.58 14.88 -8.02
C LEU A 138 1.89 15.80 -9.21
N GLU A 139 1.86 15.26 -10.44
CA GLU A 139 2.12 16.02 -11.67
C GLU A 139 1.02 17.05 -11.96
N ILE A 140 -0.26 16.67 -11.87
CA ILE A 140 -1.39 17.59 -12.12
C ILE A 140 -1.37 18.79 -11.15
N ASN A 141 -0.90 18.59 -9.93
CA ASN A 141 -0.84 19.65 -8.91
C ASN A 141 0.54 20.32 -8.83
N ASP A 142 1.46 20.00 -9.74
CA ASP A 142 2.83 20.53 -9.80
C ASP A 142 3.62 20.37 -8.48
N LEU A 143 3.39 19.24 -7.79
CA LEU A 143 3.92 18.97 -6.46
C LEU A 143 5.30 18.31 -6.44
N SER A 144 5.75 17.75 -7.57
CA SER A 144 7.02 17.02 -7.67
C SER A 144 8.25 17.88 -7.35
N GLN A 145 8.16 19.19 -7.57
CA GLN A 145 9.24 20.14 -7.25
C GLN A 145 9.43 20.37 -5.74
N TYR A 146 8.47 19.99 -4.92
CA TYR A 146 8.48 20.19 -3.47
C TYR A 146 8.96 18.96 -2.68
N LEU A 147 9.68 18.04 -3.33
CA LEU A 147 10.08 16.77 -2.75
C LEU A 147 11.62 16.55 -2.73
N PRO A 148 12.43 17.51 -2.26
CA PRO A 148 13.89 17.34 -2.22
C PRO A 148 14.33 16.16 -1.33
N ALA A 149 13.59 15.86 -0.24
CA ALA A 149 13.84 14.73 0.62
C ALA A 149 13.24 13.40 0.09
N GLY A 150 12.55 13.46 -1.06
CA GLY A 150 12.02 12.28 -1.74
C GLY A 150 10.68 11.79 -1.20
N ILE A 151 10.50 10.47 -1.24
CA ILE A 151 9.24 9.79 -0.88
C ILE A 151 9.50 8.79 0.23
N VAL A 152 8.65 8.80 1.26
CA VAL A 152 8.65 7.82 2.34
C VAL A 152 7.36 7.00 2.26
N LEU A 153 7.49 5.67 2.26
CA LEU A 153 6.37 4.75 2.27
C LEU A 153 6.09 4.25 3.69
N THR A 154 4.83 4.21 4.07
CA THR A 154 4.35 3.63 5.33
C THR A 154 3.05 2.85 5.10
N GLY A 155 2.46 2.35 6.16
CA GLY A 155 1.25 1.54 6.09
C GLY A 155 1.51 0.04 5.95
N GLY A 156 0.46 -0.76 6.16
CA GLY A 156 0.56 -2.22 6.15
C GLY A 156 0.93 -2.79 4.79
N ALA A 157 0.43 -2.18 3.71
CA ALA A 157 0.68 -2.63 2.35
C ALA A 157 2.05 -2.21 1.80
N SER A 158 2.80 -1.34 2.49
CA SER A 158 4.17 -0.98 2.10
C SER A 158 5.22 -2.06 2.41
N LYS A 159 4.83 -3.14 3.09
CA LYS A 159 5.73 -4.21 3.56
C LYS A 159 5.86 -5.40 2.60
N ILE A 160 5.32 -5.29 1.42
CA ILE A 160 5.32 -6.36 0.39
C ILE A 160 6.52 -6.24 -0.53
#